data_514e02708862fe9262bbedb20c40f5ef
#
_entry.id   514e02708862fe9262bbedb20c40f5ef
#
_cell.length_a   1.000
_cell.length_b   1.000
_cell.length_c   1.000
_cell.angle_alpha   90.00
_cell.angle_beta   90.00
_cell.angle_gamma   90.00
#
_symmetry.space_group_name_H-M   'P 1'
#
loop_
_entity.id
_entity.type
_entity.pdbx_description
1 polymer ?
#
loop_
_entity_poly.entity_id
_entity_poly.type
_entity_poly.pdbx_seq_one_letter_code
_entity_poly.pdbx_strand_id
1 'polypeptide(L)'
;MDYRGGIIMYPEVDFLYLNEQEMIKAGVKNMPKCIDTMEDVLKCLTKGDFVMGGENHNSHGCMVTFPNESPFPNMPKNVGEDRRFMAMPAYIGGPFDMAGMKWYGSNTANKEIGLPRSILMVMLNDKTTGAPVCLMSGNLLSAYRTGAIPGVGLRHLAPKGAKTGAIYGPGVMGKTSLDAFMATCPELDTLKVKGRGKKSLDSFLEYVKATYPQLTTVTVVDDIETLVRDSDVISFAATAGTDPSKYAYVKGEWIKPGALIVAPSAFDMETDFLKEKCKMVVDNIKLYEAWAEEYPYPTFGSITVSYTHLTLPTIAL
;
A
#
# COMPACT_ATOMS: atom_id res chain seq x y z
N MET A 1 -37.08 -20.16 -28.53
CA MET A 1 -36.36 -18.93 -28.98
C MET A 1 -37.25 -18.33 -30.04
N ASP A 2 -37.87 -17.20 -29.73
CA ASP A 2 -38.79 -16.52 -30.65
C ASP A 2 -37.97 -15.52 -31.50
N TYR A 3 -37.78 -15.85 -32.76
CA TYR A 3 -37.11 -14.99 -33.73
C TYR A 3 -38.11 -14.01 -34.32
N ARG A 4 -38.35 -12.89 -33.64
CA ARG A 4 -38.99 -11.73 -34.27
C ARG A 4 -37.97 -10.62 -34.44
N GLY A 5 -37.44 -10.50 -35.65
CA GLY A 5 -36.72 -9.29 -36.07
C GLY A 5 -35.35 -9.04 -35.48
N GLY A 6 -34.43 -9.98 -35.56
CA GLY A 6 -32.99 -9.66 -35.65
C GLY A 6 -32.25 -9.12 -34.42
N ILE A 7 -32.91 -8.85 -33.30
CA ILE A 7 -32.22 -8.38 -32.06
C ILE A 7 -32.49 -9.42 -30.97
N ILE A 8 -31.42 -10.13 -30.58
CA ILE A 8 -31.45 -10.98 -29.37
C ILE A 8 -31.45 -10.03 -28.18
N MET A 9 -32.57 -9.92 -27.47
CA MET A 9 -32.65 -9.20 -26.20
C MET A 9 -32.13 -10.13 -25.09
N TYR A 10 -30.96 -9.82 -24.57
CA TYR A 10 -30.46 -10.43 -23.33
C TYR A 10 -31.15 -9.79 -22.13
N PRO A 11 -31.24 -10.49 -20.99
CA PRO A 11 -31.60 -9.85 -19.73
C PRO A 11 -30.72 -8.65 -19.46
N GLU A 12 -31.33 -7.58 -18.94
CA GLU A 12 -30.58 -6.39 -18.52
C GLU A 12 -29.59 -6.78 -17.40
N VAL A 13 -28.33 -6.32 -17.54
CA VAL A 13 -27.29 -6.51 -16.53
C VAL A 13 -27.10 -5.18 -15.83
N ASP A 14 -27.50 -5.13 -14.58
CA ASP A 14 -27.36 -3.95 -13.72
C ASP A 14 -26.24 -4.16 -12.69
N PHE A 15 -25.61 -3.09 -12.23
CA PHE A 15 -24.56 -3.11 -11.21
C PHE A 15 -24.53 -1.84 -10.38
N LEU A 16 -24.01 -1.93 -9.17
CA LEU A 16 -23.87 -0.79 -8.28
C LEU A 16 -22.73 0.12 -8.72
N TYR A 17 -22.93 1.43 -8.61
CA TYR A 17 -21.85 2.40 -8.60
C TYR A 17 -21.71 3.03 -7.21
N LEU A 18 -20.50 2.99 -6.62
CA LEU A 18 -20.22 3.57 -5.32
C LEU A 18 -19.17 4.67 -5.47
N ASN A 19 -19.59 5.92 -5.28
CA ASN A 19 -18.68 7.05 -5.21
C ASN A 19 -17.89 7.08 -3.88
N GLU A 20 -16.97 8.03 -3.72
CA GLU A 20 -16.10 8.08 -2.53
C GLU A 20 -16.88 8.28 -1.23
N GLN A 21 -17.97 9.06 -1.24
CA GLN A 21 -18.80 9.29 -0.04
C GLN A 21 -19.57 8.02 0.36
N GLU A 22 -20.02 7.25 -0.61
CA GLU A 22 -20.65 5.95 -0.37
C GLU A 22 -19.64 4.92 0.15
N MET A 23 -18.41 4.94 -0.36
CA MET A 23 -17.33 4.12 0.18
C MET A 23 -17.01 4.47 1.65
N ILE A 24 -17.05 5.77 2.01
CA ILE A 24 -16.87 6.20 3.40
C ILE A 24 -18.01 5.66 4.27
N LYS A 25 -19.26 5.77 3.82
CA LYS A 25 -20.43 5.24 4.53
C LYS A 25 -20.37 3.71 4.66
N ALA A 26 -19.85 3.02 3.65
CA ALA A 26 -19.62 1.58 3.67
C ALA A 26 -18.49 1.14 4.63
N GLY A 27 -17.72 2.08 5.20
CA GLY A 27 -16.74 1.81 6.23
C GLY A 27 -15.30 1.60 5.70
N VAL A 28 -14.95 2.11 4.52
CA VAL A 28 -13.60 1.99 3.94
C VAL A 28 -12.50 2.55 4.86
N LYS A 29 -12.85 3.45 5.79
CA LYS A 29 -11.92 4.03 6.77
C LYS A 29 -11.81 3.25 8.10
N ASN A 30 -12.51 2.15 8.25
CA ASN A 30 -12.44 1.32 9.46
C ASN A 30 -11.15 0.50 9.44
N MET A 31 -10.05 1.06 9.95
CA MET A 31 -8.73 0.43 9.92
C MET A 31 -8.69 -0.94 10.62
N PRO A 32 -9.27 -1.17 11.81
CA PRO A 32 -9.34 -2.50 12.39
C PRO A 32 -9.95 -3.54 11.45
N LYS A 33 -11.08 -3.23 10.81
CA LYS A 33 -11.72 -4.12 9.84
C LYS A 33 -10.87 -4.30 8.57
N CYS A 34 -10.19 -3.25 8.12
CA CYS A 34 -9.27 -3.34 6.99
C CYS A 34 -8.11 -4.30 7.31
N ILE A 35 -7.56 -4.25 8.53
CA ILE A 35 -6.49 -5.16 8.98
C ILE A 35 -7.00 -6.60 9.01
N ASP A 36 -8.19 -6.86 9.56
CA ASP A 36 -8.80 -8.20 9.56
C ASP A 36 -8.97 -8.72 8.13
N THR A 37 -9.49 -7.89 7.24
CA THR A 37 -9.70 -8.22 5.82
C THR A 37 -8.36 -8.52 5.12
N MET A 38 -7.33 -7.70 5.34
CA MET A 38 -6.02 -7.92 4.73
C MET A 38 -5.32 -9.17 5.28
N GLU A 39 -5.52 -9.50 6.55
CA GLU A 39 -5.03 -10.75 7.13
C GLU A 39 -5.68 -11.97 6.45
N ASP A 40 -6.98 -11.92 6.18
CA ASP A 40 -7.67 -12.99 5.44
C ASP A 40 -7.21 -13.07 3.98
N VAL A 41 -6.92 -11.94 3.33
CA VAL A 41 -6.28 -11.91 2.00
C VAL A 41 -4.92 -12.60 2.03
N LEU A 42 -4.07 -12.29 3.00
CA LEU A 42 -2.75 -12.93 3.14
C LEU A 42 -2.85 -14.44 3.40
N LYS A 43 -3.87 -14.89 4.14
CA LYS A 43 -4.17 -16.33 4.31
C LYS A 43 -4.57 -16.99 2.98
N CYS A 44 -5.37 -16.32 2.15
CA CYS A 44 -5.71 -16.83 0.80
C CYS A 44 -4.45 -16.92 -0.07
N LEU A 45 -3.59 -15.89 -0.07
CA LEU A 45 -2.33 -15.90 -0.80
C LEU A 45 -1.42 -17.05 -0.36
N THR A 46 -1.28 -17.28 0.94
CA THR A 46 -0.46 -18.37 1.48
C THR A 46 -0.99 -19.76 1.08
N LYS A 47 -2.31 -19.91 0.97
CA LYS A 47 -2.95 -21.15 0.52
C LYS A 47 -2.94 -21.35 -0.99
N GLY A 48 -2.57 -20.34 -1.76
CA GLY A 48 -2.67 -20.35 -3.22
C GLY A 48 -4.11 -20.23 -3.75
N ASP A 49 -5.06 -19.78 -2.91
CA ASP A 49 -6.47 -19.64 -3.26
C ASP A 49 -6.73 -18.26 -3.90
N PHE A 50 -6.06 -18.03 -5.00
CA PHE A 50 -6.16 -16.81 -5.80
C PHE A 50 -5.62 -17.03 -7.22
N VAL A 51 -6.03 -16.15 -8.15
CA VAL A 51 -5.44 -16.02 -9.47
C VAL A 51 -5.23 -14.54 -9.76
N MET A 52 -4.04 -14.16 -10.21
CA MET A 52 -3.72 -12.80 -10.63
C MET A 52 -3.43 -12.77 -12.13
N GLY A 53 -3.91 -11.74 -12.80
CA GLY A 53 -3.56 -11.43 -14.18
C GLY A 53 -2.17 -10.77 -14.26
N GLY A 54 -1.64 -10.72 -15.47
CA GLY A 54 -0.31 -10.20 -15.75
C GLY A 54 0.65 -11.30 -16.18
N GLU A 55 1.78 -10.91 -16.71
CA GLU A 55 2.74 -11.81 -17.34
C GLU A 55 3.30 -12.86 -16.36
N ASN A 56 3.54 -12.45 -15.12
CA ASN A 56 4.06 -13.34 -14.07
C ASN A 56 2.96 -13.89 -13.13
N HIS A 57 1.69 -13.68 -13.44
CA HIS A 57 0.53 -14.10 -12.64
C HIS A 57 0.53 -13.60 -11.18
N ASN A 58 1.17 -12.47 -10.88
CA ASN A 58 1.61 -12.28 -9.52
C ASN A 58 1.66 -10.86 -9.00
N SER A 59 1.59 -9.79 -9.80
CA SER A 59 1.80 -8.52 -9.16
C SER A 59 1.31 -7.29 -9.90
N HIS A 60 1.88 -7.00 -11.06
CA HIS A 60 1.74 -5.64 -11.58
C HIS A 60 0.59 -5.49 -12.58
N GLY A 61 -0.05 -6.59 -12.98
CA GLY A 61 -1.11 -6.52 -13.98
C GLY A 61 -0.57 -6.09 -15.34
N CYS A 62 -1.42 -5.42 -16.12
CA CYS A 62 -1.09 -4.93 -17.44
C CYS A 62 -0.97 -3.41 -17.44
N MET A 63 0.11 -2.88 -17.99
CA MET A 63 0.43 -1.45 -17.95
C MET A 63 0.50 -0.84 -19.35
N VAL A 64 -0.13 0.34 -19.51
CA VAL A 64 0.03 1.21 -20.68
C VAL A 64 0.89 2.41 -20.27
N THR A 65 2.04 2.54 -20.89
CA THR A 65 2.94 3.69 -20.73
C THR A 65 2.98 4.52 -22.00
N PHE A 66 3.32 5.80 -21.88
CA PHE A 66 3.42 6.69 -23.03
C PHE A 66 4.88 6.93 -23.38
N PRO A 67 5.21 7.12 -24.69
CA PRO A 67 6.57 7.45 -25.10
C PRO A 67 6.93 8.88 -24.70
N ASN A 68 8.22 9.15 -24.56
CA ASN A 68 8.73 10.50 -24.32
C ASN A 68 8.52 11.42 -25.53
N GLU A 69 8.58 10.85 -26.73
CA GLU A 69 8.39 11.54 -28.00
C GLU A 69 7.44 10.73 -28.90
N SER A 70 6.66 11.44 -29.71
CA SER A 70 5.73 10.82 -30.65
C SER A 70 5.55 11.74 -31.88
N PRO A 71 5.50 11.18 -33.10
CA PRO A 71 5.12 11.90 -34.30
C PRO A 71 3.63 12.24 -34.34
N PHE A 72 2.83 11.63 -33.50
CA PHE A 72 1.38 11.84 -33.42
C PHE A 72 1.05 12.98 -32.45
N PRO A 73 0.46 14.11 -32.93
CA PRO A 73 0.26 15.31 -32.11
C PRO A 73 -0.66 15.09 -30.92
N ASN A 74 -1.60 14.16 -30.99
CA ASN A 74 -2.54 13.84 -29.91
C ASN A 74 -2.06 12.71 -28.98
N MET A 75 -0.92 12.10 -29.27
CA MET A 75 -0.34 11.07 -28.42
C MET A 75 0.15 11.74 -27.12
N PRO A 76 -0.36 11.34 -25.96
CA PRO A 76 0.19 11.82 -24.70
C PRO A 76 1.68 11.47 -24.60
N LYS A 77 2.47 12.41 -24.11
CA LYS A 77 3.89 12.18 -23.84
C LYS A 77 4.09 11.86 -22.36
N ASN A 78 5.10 11.06 -22.08
CA ASN A 78 5.51 10.82 -20.72
C ASN A 78 6.21 12.08 -20.19
N VAL A 79 5.45 12.92 -19.50
CA VAL A 79 5.97 14.13 -18.85
C VAL A 79 6.25 13.78 -17.41
N GLY A 80 7.45 13.28 -17.14
CA GLY A 80 7.83 12.71 -15.84
C GLY A 80 7.60 11.18 -15.81
N GLU A 81 8.20 10.52 -14.83
CA GLU A 81 8.39 9.07 -14.77
C GLU A 81 7.12 8.25 -14.42
N ASP A 82 5.93 8.88 -14.37
CA ASP A 82 4.76 8.19 -13.80
C ASP A 82 3.44 8.45 -14.57
N ARG A 83 3.52 8.71 -15.87
CA ARG A 83 2.32 8.79 -16.69
C ARG A 83 1.97 7.44 -17.28
N ARG A 84 0.98 6.76 -16.68
CA ARG A 84 0.58 5.41 -17.06
C ARG A 84 -0.89 5.12 -16.77
N PHE A 85 -1.41 4.08 -17.38
CA PHE A 85 -2.62 3.39 -16.98
C PHE A 85 -2.29 1.95 -16.61
N MET A 86 -3.02 1.39 -15.63
CA MET A 86 -2.76 0.04 -15.17
C MET A 86 -4.05 -0.71 -14.85
N ALA A 87 -4.16 -1.93 -15.37
CA ALA A 87 -5.19 -2.90 -15.07
C ALA A 87 -4.62 -4.01 -14.21
N MET A 88 -5.25 -4.32 -13.09
CA MET A 88 -4.82 -5.39 -12.17
C MET A 88 -5.99 -6.33 -11.92
N PRO A 89 -6.30 -7.22 -12.88
CA PRO A 89 -7.35 -8.22 -12.72
C PRO A 89 -6.90 -9.33 -11.78
N ALA A 90 -7.81 -9.81 -10.95
CA ALA A 90 -7.56 -10.90 -10.02
C ALA A 90 -8.87 -11.61 -9.64
N TYR A 91 -8.74 -12.86 -9.22
CA TYR A 91 -9.72 -13.59 -8.43
C TYR A 91 -9.11 -13.88 -7.07
N ILE A 92 -9.91 -13.81 -6.03
CA ILE A 92 -9.55 -14.24 -4.69
C ILE A 92 -10.65 -15.12 -4.12
N GLY A 93 -10.25 -16.27 -3.59
CA GLY A 93 -11.14 -17.26 -2.97
C GLY A 93 -11.40 -17.00 -1.49
N GLY A 94 -11.45 -18.06 -0.68
CA GLY A 94 -11.72 -17.99 0.74
C GLY A 94 -13.06 -17.30 1.05
N PRO A 95 -13.10 -16.37 2.01
CA PRO A 95 -14.33 -15.67 2.37
C PRO A 95 -14.77 -14.64 1.34
N PHE A 96 -13.95 -14.32 0.33
CA PHE A 96 -14.24 -13.31 -0.68
C PHE A 96 -14.95 -13.90 -1.90
N ASP A 97 -14.40 -14.97 -2.45
CA ASP A 97 -14.95 -15.72 -3.59
C ASP A 97 -15.39 -14.82 -4.75
N MET A 98 -14.52 -13.88 -5.15
CA MET A 98 -14.85 -12.78 -6.05
C MET A 98 -13.76 -12.56 -7.10
N ALA A 99 -14.17 -12.31 -8.34
CA ALA A 99 -13.31 -11.77 -9.38
C ALA A 99 -13.42 -10.25 -9.46
N GLY A 100 -12.42 -9.59 -10.00
CA GLY A 100 -12.47 -8.15 -10.17
C GLY A 100 -11.20 -7.56 -10.75
N MET A 101 -11.18 -6.25 -10.83
CA MET A 101 -10.06 -5.50 -11.37
C MET A 101 -9.91 -4.16 -10.68
N LYS A 102 -8.68 -3.81 -10.31
CA LYS A 102 -8.31 -2.42 -10.06
C LYS A 102 -7.82 -1.80 -11.36
N TRP A 103 -8.44 -0.68 -11.74
CA TRP A 103 -8.02 0.15 -12.87
C TRP A 103 -7.61 1.54 -12.38
N TYR A 104 -6.48 2.05 -12.84
CA TYR A 104 -6.09 3.42 -12.48
C TYR A 104 -5.23 4.11 -13.55
N GLY A 105 -5.39 5.45 -13.64
CA GLY A 105 -4.48 6.34 -14.30
C GLY A 105 -3.58 7.03 -13.27
N SER A 106 -2.30 7.24 -13.60
CA SER A 106 -1.33 7.96 -12.77
C SER A 106 -0.64 9.04 -13.60
N ASN A 107 -0.52 10.24 -13.03
CA ASN A 107 0.22 11.36 -13.60
C ASN A 107 0.66 12.30 -12.47
N THR A 108 1.95 12.52 -12.33
CA THR A 108 2.50 13.41 -11.30
C THR A 108 2.04 14.86 -11.46
N ALA A 109 1.80 15.33 -12.69
CA ALA A 109 1.30 16.67 -12.98
C ALA A 109 -0.13 16.93 -12.49
N ASN A 110 -0.91 15.91 -12.16
CA ASN A 110 -2.25 16.07 -11.60
C ASN A 110 -2.26 16.96 -10.34
N LYS A 111 -1.18 16.94 -9.57
CA LYS A 111 -1.04 17.76 -8.36
C LYS A 111 -1.06 19.26 -8.63
N GLU A 112 -0.61 19.68 -9.80
CA GLU A 112 -0.56 21.09 -10.22
C GLU A 112 -1.97 21.66 -10.45
N ILE A 113 -2.92 20.78 -10.79
CA ILE A 113 -4.32 21.13 -11.02
C ILE A 113 -5.25 20.67 -9.87
N GLY A 114 -4.66 20.29 -8.72
CA GLY A 114 -5.40 19.90 -7.52
C GLY A 114 -6.00 18.49 -7.54
N LEU A 115 -5.66 17.65 -8.51
CA LEU A 115 -6.09 16.25 -8.58
C LEU A 115 -5.10 15.32 -7.86
N PRO A 116 -5.54 14.15 -7.39
CA PRO A 116 -4.63 13.11 -6.91
C PRO A 116 -3.67 12.65 -8.02
N ARG A 117 -2.43 12.32 -7.66
CA ARG A 117 -1.46 11.72 -8.59
C ARG A 117 -2.05 10.52 -9.34
N SER A 118 -2.78 9.66 -8.63
CA SER A 118 -3.46 8.50 -9.20
C SER A 118 -4.95 8.56 -8.91
N ILE A 119 -5.76 8.22 -9.89
CA ILE A 119 -7.21 8.14 -9.79
C ILE A 119 -7.59 6.69 -10.06
N LEU A 120 -8.20 6.05 -9.07
CA LEU A 120 -8.40 4.61 -9.04
C LEU A 120 -9.89 4.26 -9.04
N MET A 121 -10.19 3.17 -9.72
CA MET A 121 -11.50 2.50 -9.66
C MET A 121 -11.27 1.01 -9.40
N VAL A 122 -12.26 0.36 -8.77
CA VAL A 122 -12.31 -1.09 -8.59
C VAL A 122 -13.64 -1.58 -9.13
N MET A 123 -13.57 -2.59 -9.98
CA MET A 123 -14.73 -3.31 -10.49
C MET A 123 -14.75 -4.72 -9.91
N LEU A 124 -15.90 -5.16 -9.44
CA LEU A 124 -16.15 -6.54 -9.00
C LEU A 124 -17.07 -7.24 -9.99
N ASN A 125 -16.79 -8.51 -10.22
CA ASN A 125 -17.53 -9.36 -11.13
C ASN A 125 -17.93 -10.66 -10.43
N ASP A 126 -19.14 -11.13 -10.72
CA ASP A 126 -19.52 -12.51 -10.42
C ASP A 126 -18.59 -13.47 -11.18
N LYS A 127 -17.94 -14.35 -10.47
CA LYS A 127 -16.92 -15.26 -11.02
C LYS A 127 -17.49 -16.29 -12.00
N THR A 128 -18.78 -16.62 -11.90
CA THR A 128 -19.43 -17.68 -12.67
C THR A 128 -19.96 -17.16 -14.01
N THR A 129 -20.60 -16.01 -13.96
CA THR A 129 -21.26 -15.40 -15.12
C THR A 129 -20.41 -14.35 -15.82
N GLY A 130 -19.42 -13.78 -15.12
CA GLY A 130 -18.66 -12.61 -15.56
C GLY A 130 -19.40 -11.29 -15.43
N ALA A 131 -20.66 -11.32 -14.97
CA ALA A 131 -21.47 -10.11 -14.85
C ALA A 131 -20.83 -9.11 -13.88
N PRO A 132 -20.81 -7.79 -14.19
CA PRO A 132 -20.39 -6.78 -13.23
C PRO A 132 -21.36 -6.77 -12.05
N VAL A 133 -20.80 -6.63 -10.84
CA VAL A 133 -21.54 -6.53 -9.57
C VAL A 133 -21.49 -5.10 -9.06
N CYS A 134 -20.29 -4.50 -9.10
CA CYS A 134 -20.08 -3.17 -8.56
C CYS A 134 -18.89 -2.48 -9.25
N LEU A 135 -19.03 -1.17 -9.49
CA LEU A 135 -17.94 -0.27 -9.82
C LEU A 135 -17.80 0.74 -8.68
N MET A 136 -16.60 0.89 -8.11
CA MET A 136 -16.41 1.76 -6.95
C MET A 136 -15.18 2.67 -7.06
N SER A 137 -15.25 3.82 -6.39
CA SER A 137 -14.10 4.71 -6.20
C SER A 137 -13.02 3.99 -5.40
N GLY A 138 -11.80 3.95 -5.94
CA GLY A 138 -10.71 3.14 -5.40
C GLY A 138 -9.65 3.90 -4.62
N ASN A 139 -9.67 5.24 -4.57
CA ASN A 139 -8.59 6.02 -3.94
C ASN A 139 -8.47 5.75 -2.44
N LEU A 140 -9.55 5.89 -1.68
CA LEU A 140 -9.55 5.58 -0.25
C LEU A 140 -9.33 4.09 0.01
N LEU A 141 -9.98 3.21 -0.78
CA LEU A 141 -9.78 1.77 -0.67
C LEU A 141 -8.31 1.41 -0.82
N SER A 142 -7.63 1.97 -1.84
CA SER A 142 -6.20 1.74 -2.06
C SER A 142 -5.34 2.27 -0.91
N ALA A 143 -5.66 3.43 -0.35
CA ALA A 143 -4.93 4.01 0.77
C ALA A 143 -5.05 3.14 2.04
N TYR A 144 -6.28 2.78 2.41
CA TYR A 144 -6.55 2.04 3.63
C TYR A 144 -6.06 0.58 3.54
N ARG A 145 -6.26 -0.13 2.41
CA ARG A 145 -5.71 -1.48 2.25
C ARG A 145 -4.18 -1.47 2.32
N THR A 146 -3.51 -0.42 1.81
CA THR A 146 -2.06 -0.32 1.83
C THR A 146 -1.53 -0.03 3.24
N GLY A 147 -2.25 0.76 4.05
CA GLY A 147 -1.93 0.95 5.47
C GLY A 147 -2.28 -0.26 6.33
N ALA A 148 -3.26 -1.07 5.92
CA ALA A 148 -3.67 -2.26 6.66
C ALA A 148 -2.69 -3.43 6.54
N ILE A 149 -1.93 -3.56 5.45
CA ILE A 149 -0.87 -4.58 5.32
C ILE A 149 0.19 -4.44 6.43
N PRO A 150 0.83 -3.26 6.61
CA PRO A 150 1.65 -3.02 7.79
C PRO A 150 0.92 -3.28 9.11
N GLY A 151 -0.38 -3.00 9.16
CA GLY A 151 -1.24 -3.28 10.32
C GLY A 151 -1.29 -4.75 10.70
N VAL A 152 -1.32 -5.66 9.74
CA VAL A 152 -1.18 -7.11 10.01
C VAL A 152 0.20 -7.39 10.60
N GLY A 153 1.26 -6.82 10.03
CA GLY A 153 2.62 -6.95 10.58
C GLY A 153 2.71 -6.43 12.03
N LEU A 154 2.13 -5.27 12.31
CA LEU A 154 2.08 -4.68 13.65
C LEU A 154 1.35 -5.58 14.65
N ARG A 155 0.20 -6.14 14.27
CA ARG A 155 -0.60 -7.05 15.11
C ARG A 155 0.21 -8.25 15.63
N HIS A 156 1.08 -8.79 14.78
CA HIS A 156 1.83 -10.01 15.07
C HIS A 156 3.26 -9.79 15.55
N LEU A 157 3.86 -8.65 15.23
CA LEU A 157 5.30 -8.42 15.39
C LEU A 157 5.65 -7.19 16.24
N ALA A 158 4.70 -6.28 16.50
CA ALA A 158 4.99 -5.12 17.35
C ALA A 158 5.37 -5.56 18.77
N PRO A 159 6.33 -4.87 19.42
CA PRO A 159 6.67 -5.16 20.79
C PRO A 159 5.46 -4.93 21.71
N LYS A 160 5.25 -5.84 22.66
CA LYS A 160 4.18 -5.68 23.66
C LYS A 160 4.42 -4.40 24.46
N GLY A 161 3.36 -3.63 24.66
CA GLY A 161 3.44 -2.37 25.38
C GLY A 161 4.15 -1.25 24.60
N ALA A 162 4.12 -1.30 23.26
CA ALA A 162 4.66 -0.24 22.41
C ALA A 162 4.01 1.10 22.74
N LYS A 163 4.81 2.10 23.13
CA LYS A 163 4.38 3.45 23.54
C LYS A 163 4.76 4.53 22.56
N THR A 164 5.87 4.37 21.84
CA THR A 164 6.41 5.40 20.96
C THR A 164 6.33 4.96 19.50
N GLY A 165 5.54 5.70 18.72
CA GLY A 165 5.48 5.57 17.26
C GLY A 165 6.34 6.63 16.56
N ALA A 166 6.85 6.27 15.36
CA ALA A 166 7.59 7.19 14.50
C ALA A 166 7.08 7.11 13.07
N ILE A 167 6.84 8.26 12.43
CA ILE A 167 6.36 8.32 11.05
C ILE A 167 7.24 9.27 10.24
N TYR A 168 7.89 8.70 9.23
CA TYR A 168 8.56 9.45 8.17
C TYR A 168 7.64 9.57 6.95
N GLY A 169 7.21 10.80 6.65
CA GLY A 169 6.30 11.10 5.54
C GLY A 169 4.84 11.27 5.95
N PRO A 170 4.42 12.48 6.38
CA PRO A 170 3.09 12.78 6.90
C PRO A 170 2.04 12.97 5.80
N GLY A 171 2.09 12.16 4.75
CA GLY A 171 1.10 12.13 3.66
C GLY A 171 -0.06 11.16 3.97
N VAL A 172 -0.77 10.76 2.91
CA VAL A 172 -1.88 9.79 3.02
C VAL A 172 -1.39 8.47 3.63
N MET A 173 -0.23 7.96 3.18
CA MET A 173 0.35 6.73 3.72
C MET A 173 0.78 6.87 5.18
N GLY A 174 1.28 8.05 5.59
CA GLY A 174 1.58 8.33 6.99
C GLY A 174 0.33 8.33 7.86
N LYS A 175 -0.79 8.89 7.38
CA LYS A 175 -2.08 8.87 8.09
C LYS A 175 -2.60 7.44 8.26
N THR A 176 -2.60 6.63 7.21
CA THR A 176 -3.05 5.23 7.31
C THR A 176 -2.10 4.34 8.10
N SER A 177 -0.78 4.65 8.13
CA SER A 177 0.16 4.00 9.03
C SER A 177 -0.13 4.34 10.50
N LEU A 178 -0.46 5.61 10.79
CA LEU A 178 -0.90 5.99 12.14
C LEU A 178 -2.18 5.27 12.53
N ASP A 179 -3.16 5.22 11.63
CA ASP A 179 -4.42 4.48 11.88
C ASP A 179 -4.13 3.01 12.23
N ALA A 180 -3.17 2.39 11.53
CA ALA A 180 -2.75 1.03 11.83
C ALA A 180 -2.02 0.91 13.18
N PHE A 181 -1.15 1.86 13.52
CA PHE A 181 -0.51 1.93 14.86
C PHE A 181 -1.56 1.98 15.96
N MET A 182 -2.51 2.91 15.85
CA MET A 182 -3.55 3.11 16.85
C MET A 182 -4.53 1.93 16.95
N ALA A 183 -4.73 1.19 15.86
CA ALA A 183 -5.56 0.00 15.84
C ALA A 183 -4.89 -1.24 16.47
N THR A 184 -3.55 -1.28 16.52
CA THR A 184 -2.80 -2.48 16.92
C THR A 184 -1.91 -2.29 18.14
N CYS A 185 -1.57 -1.05 18.50
CA CYS A 185 -0.73 -0.69 19.64
C CYS A 185 -1.54 0.18 20.63
N PRO A 186 -2.37 -0.41 21.49
CA PRO A 186 -3.32 0.35 22.32
C PRO A 186 -2.66 1.23 23.40
N GLU A 187 -1.40 0.96 23.74
CA GLU A 187 -0.65 1.74 24.74
C GLU A 187 0.16 2.90 24.12
N LEU A 188 0.04 3.10 22.80
CA LEU A 188 0.79 4.14 22.10
C LEU A 188 0.27 5.53 22.47
N ASP A 189 1.10 6.33 23.12
CA ASP A 189 0.80 7.67 23.63
C ASP A 189 1.75 8.76 23.09
N THR A 190 2.86 8.35 22.49
CA THR A 190 3.90 9.25 21.98
C THR A 190 4.10 9.02 20.48
N LEU A 191 4.15 10.11 19.73
CA LEU A 191 4.36 10.09 18.28
C LEU A 191 5.46 11.07 17.87
N LYS A 192 6.45 10.58 17.14
CA LYS A 192 7.45 11.40 16.44
C LYS A 192 7.12 11.44 14.96
N VAL A 193 7.22 12.61 14.36
CA VAL A 193 6.87 12.83 12.95
C VAL A 193 7.94 13.62 12.24
N LYS A 194 8.35 13.16 11.06
CA LYS A 194 9.22 13.90 10.15
C LYS A 194 8.61 14.02 8.77
N GLY A 195 8.60 15.23 8.23
CA GLY A 195 8.16 15.53 6.88
C GLY A 195 8.93 16.69 6.27
N ARG A 196 8.98 16.76 4.93
CA ARG A 196 9.68 17.84 4.21
C ARG A 196 8.83 19.07 3.96
N GLY A 197 7.53 18.89 3.78
CA GLY A 197 6.61 19.96 3.38
C GLY A 197 5.74 20.44 4.53
N LYS A 198 5.79 21.75 4.84
CA LYS A 198 5.01 22.34 5.92
C LYS A 198 3.51 22.03 5.79
N LYS A 199 2.91 22.21 4.61
CA LYS A 199 1.47 21.95 4.37
C LYS A 199 1.04 20.53 4.71
N SER A 200 1.85 19.52 4.34
CA SER A 200 1.54 18.12 4.63
C SER A 200 1.71 17.80 6.11
N LEU A 201 2.69 18.42 6.75
CA LEU A 201 2.94 18.27 8.18
C LEU A 201 1.79 18.90 8.98
N ASP A 202 1.40 20.14 8.68
CA ASP A 202 0.29 20.82 9.35
C ASP A 202 -1.01 20.00 9.22
N SER A 203 -1.35 19.55 8.00
CA SER A 203 -2.51 18.68 7.76
C SER A 203 -2.45 17.34 8.49
N PHE A 204 -1.26 16.80 8.71
CA PHE A 204 -1.10 15.58 9.50
C PHE A 204 -1.30 15.84 10.99
N LEU A 205 -0.73 16.91 11.52
CA LEU A 205 -0.90 17.29 12.94
C LEU A 205 -2.36 17.62 13.29
N GLU A 206 -3.06 18.31 12.38
CA GLU A 206 -4.51 18.53 12.50
C GLU A 206 -5.28 17.19 12.54
N TYR A 207 -4.93 16.28 11.65
CA TYR A 207 -5.51 14.94 11.64
C TYR A 207 -5.27 14.18 12.93
N VAL A 208 -4.04 14.17 13.44
CA VAL A 208 -3.68 13.54 14.73
C VAL A 208 -4.53 14.11 15.86
N LYS A 209 -4.57 15.44 15.97
CA LYS A 209 -5.33 16.13 17.02
C LYS A 209 -6.83 15.82 16.98
N ALA A 210 -7.40 15.76 15.77
CA ALA A 210 -8.83 15.51 15.59
C ALA A 210 -9.23 14.06 15.82
N THR A 211 -8.33 13.09 15.51
CA THR A 211 -8.67 11.66 15.47
C THR A 211 -8.15 10.90 16.69
N TYR A 212 -7.00 11.30 17.22
CA TYR A 212 -6.28 10.54 18.26
C TYR A 212 -5.87 11.41 19.46
N PRO A 213 -6.83 11.94 20.22
CA PRO A 213 -6.55 12.80 21.38
C PRO A 213 -5.79 12.07 22.50
N GLN A 214 -5.72 10.73 22.48
CA GLN A 214 -4.94 9.90 23.40
C GLN A 214 -3.43 9.95 23.12
N LEU A 215 -2.99 10.46 21.98
CA LEU A 215 -1.58 10.77 21.74
C LEU A 215 -1.21 12.04 22.49
N THR A 216 -0.69 11.86 23.70
CA THR A 216 -0.39 12.97 24.63
C THR A 216 0.87 13.73 24.24
N THR A 217 1.80 13.08 23.55
CA THR A 217 3.05 13.67 23.08
C THR A 217 3.21 13.50 21.58
N VAL A 218 3.18 14.61 20.86
CA VAL A 218 3.41 14.62 19.39
C VAL A 218 4.55 15.59 19.08
N THR A 219 5.65 15.08 18.59
CA THR A 219 6.87 15.84 18.32
C THR A 219 7.25 15.81 16.85
N VAL A 220 7.43 16.99 16.26
CA VAL A 220 8.04 17.13 14.94
C VAL A 220 9.54 17.13 15.10
N VAL A 221 10.24 16.31 14.33
CA VAL A 221 11.70 16.17 14.40
C VAL A 221 12.35 16.50 13.05
N ASP A 222 13.60 16.99 13.11
CA ASP A 222 14.29 17.50 11.92
C ASP A 222 15.17 16.46 11.23
N ASP A 223 15.56 15.40 11.90
CA ASP A 223 16.45 14.36 11.36
C ASP A 223 15.90 12.95 11.57
N ILE A 224 16.48 11.99 10.85
CA ILE A 224 16.06 10.58 10.89
C ILE A 224 16.51 9.89 12.17
N GLU A 225 17.68 10.24 12.70
CA GLU A 225 18.18 9.64 13.93
C GLU A 225 17.23 9.93 15.11
N THR A 226 16.88 11.20 15.32
CA THR A 226 15.92 11.60 16.35
C THR A 226 14.55 10.95 16.15
N LEU A 227 14.13 10.76 14.89
CA LEU A 227 12.87 10.08 14.57
C LEU A 227 12.86 8.64 15.06
N VAL A 228 13.93 7.87 14.77
CA VAL A 228 13.92 6.42 14.98
C VAL A 228 14.43 6.00 16.37
N ARG A 229 15.31 6.80 17.02
CA ARG A 229 15.81 6.47 18.36
C ARG A 229 14.66 6.34 19.35
N ASP A 230 14.73 5.32 20.19
CA ASP A 230 13.77 5.01 21.26
C ASP A 230 12.31 4.80 20.78
N SER A 231 12.12 4.63 19.47
CA SER A 231 10.80 4.34 18.91
C SER A 231 10.54 2.84 18.86
N ASP A 232 9.34 2.43 19.26
CA ASP A 232 8.90 1.03 19.30
C ASP A 232 8.40 0.54 17.95
N VAL A 233 7.64 1.39 17.26
CA VAL A 233 7.08 1.12 15.92
C VAL A 233 7.38 2.30 14.99
N ILE A 234 7.93 2.01 13.82
CA ILE A 234 8.46 3.02 12.90
C ILE A 234 7.86 2.77 11.52
N SER A 235 7.32 3.81 10.87
CA SER A 235 6.82 3.73 9.49
C SER A 235 7.58 4.65 8.55
N PHE A 236 8.12 4.08 7.47
CA PHE A 236 8.67 4.82 6.33
C PHE A 236 7.62 4.95 5.25
N ALA A 237 6.88 6.06 5.25
CA ALA A 237 5.72 6.33 4.40
C ALA A 237 5.91 7.52 3.44
N ALA A 238 7.10 8.11 3.40
CA ALA A 238 7.42 9.19 2.47
C ALA A 238 7.52 8.65 1.04
N THR A 239 7.04 9.43 0.06
CA THR A 239 7.23 9.07 -1.34
C THR A 239 8.73 8.96 -1.64
N ALA A 240 9.20 7.76 -1.90
CA ALA A 240 10.51 7.47 -2.46
C ALA A 240 10.41 7.52 -3.98
N GLY A 241 11.40 8.12 -4.63
CA GLY A 241 11.56 8.01 -6.08
C GLY A 241 12.22 6.68 -6.46
N THR A 242 12.61 6.56 -7.72
CA THR A 242 13.36 5.40 -8.24
C THR A 242 14.86 5.49 -7.98
N ASP A 243 15.35 6.61 -7.44
CA ASP A 243 16.75 6.87 -7.14
C ASP A 243 17.08 6.50 -5.69
N PRO A 244 17.74 5.36 -5.42
CA PRO A 244 18.06 4.92 -4.07
C PRO A 244 18.93 5.90 -3.27
N SER A 245 19.75 6.73 -3.95
CA SER A 245 20.61 7.71 -3.28
C SER A 245 19.83 8.80 -2.53
N LYS A 246 18.53 8.91 -2.82
CA LYS A 246 17.59 9.87 -2.19
C LYS A 246 16.73 9.24 -1.09
N TYR A 247 16.90 7.98 -0.81
CA TYR A 247 16.16 7.33 0.25
C TYR A 247 16.60 7.83 1.63
N ALA A 248 15.69 7.73 2.59
CA ALA A 248 16.05 8.01 3.97
C ALA A 248 17.01 6.92 4.47
N TYR A 249 18.22 7.31 4.82
CA TYR A 249 19.20 6.40 5.36
C TYR A 249 19.05 6.28 6.88
N VAL A 250 19.08 5.05 7.38
CA VAL A 250 18.95 4.70 8.81
C VAL A 250 20.15 3.85 9.22
N LYS A 251 20.87 4.26 10.24
CA LYS A 251 21.90 3.40 10.84
C LYS A 251 21.26 2.39 11.77
N GLY A 252 21.72 1.16 11.69
CA GLY A 252 21.23 0.07 12.54
C GLY A 252 21.39 0.35 14.03
N GLU A 253 22.50 1.02 14.42
CA GLU A 253 22.77 1.43 15.81
C GLU A 253 21.77 2.43 16.41
N TRP A 254 20.96 3.09 15.56
CA TRP A 254 19.92 4.00 16.02
C TRP A 254 18.62 3.25 16.38
N ILE A 255 18.50 2.01 15.96
CA ILE A 255 17.29 1.22 16.15
C ILE A 255 17.31 0.51 17.50
N LYS A 256 16.29 0.77 18.28
CA LYS A 256 16.07 0.11 19.57
C LYS A 256 15.87 -1.40 19.37
N PRO A 257 16.55 -2.26 20.15
CA PRO A 257 16.33 -3.69 20.09
C PRO A 257 14.84 -4.04 20.28
N GLY A 258 14.31 -4.87 19.39
CA GLY A 258 12.90 -5.26 19.39
C GLY A 258 11.94 -4.27 18.73
N ALA A 259 12.42 -3.13 18.24
CA ALA A 259 11.58 -2.21 17.47
C ALA A 259 11.10 -2.87 16.15
N LEU A 260 9.90 -2.52 15.72
CA LEU A 260 9.35 -2.95 14.44
C LEU A 260 9.39 -1.80 13.44
N ILE A 261 10.02 -2.03 12.29
CA ILE A 261 9.97 -1.13 11.15
C ILE A 261 8.95 -1.68 10.13
N VAL A 262 7.98 -0.86 9.77
CA VAL A 262 7.08 -1.11 8.64
C VAL A 262 7.41 -0.16 7.49
N ALA A 263 7.54 -0.68 6.28
CA ALA A 263 8.04 0.06 5.14
C ALA A 263 7.04 0.05 3.95
N PRO A 264 5.94 0.82 4.03
CA PRO A 264 5.08 1.00 2.86
C PRO A 264 5.74 1.81 1.75
N SER A 265 6.92 2.37 2.00
CA SER A 265 7.80 3.02 1.03
C SER A 265 9.26 2.65 1.30
N ALA A 266 10.13 2.89 0.31
CA ALA A 266 11.54 2.55 0.42
C ALA A 266 12.30 3.47 1.40
N PHE A 267 13.26 2.89 2.08
CA PHE A 267 14.31 3.53 2.88
C PHE A 267 15.61 2.75 2.70
N ASP A 268 16.71 3.20 3.23
CA ASP A 268 18.03 2.56 3.14
C ASP A 268 18.62 2.30 4.51
N MET A 269 19.38 1.20 4.66
CA MET A 269 20.02 0.77 5.90
C MET A 269 21.21 -0.14 5.57
N GLU A 270 22.16 -0.25 6.51
CA GLU A 270 23.30 -1.16 6.33
C GLU A 270 22.84 -2.60 6.05
N THR A 271 23.27 -3.14 4.92
CA THR A 271 22.90 -4.49 4.48
C THR A 271 23.28 -5.55 5.50
N ASP A 272 24.46 -5.44 6.13
CA ASP A 272 24.92 -6.40 7.12
C ASP A 272 24.08 -6.37 8.40
N PHE A 273 23.63 -5.16 8.82
CA PHE A 273 22.72 -5.06 9.94
C PHE A 273 21.37 -5.74 9.64
N LEU A 274 20.82 -5.52 8.44
CA LEU A 274 19.59 -6.18 8.01
C LEU A 274 19.69 -7.69 8.03
N LYS A 275 20.83 -8.22 7.55
CA LYS A 275 21.07 -9.67 7.46
C LYS A 275 21.27 -10.34 8.81
N GLU A 276 22.08 -9.70 9.69
CA GLU A 276 22.54 -10.32 10.91
C GLU A 276 21.69 -10.00 12.13
N LYS A 277 21.01 -8.85 12.12
CA LYS A 277 20.32 -8.30 13.30
C LYS A 277 18.83 -8.17 13.13
N CYS A 278 18.30 -8.22 11.90
CA CYS A 278 16.89 -8.04 11.63
C CYS A 278 16.20 -9.36 11.24
N LYS A 279 14.97 -9.54 11.72
CA LYS A 279 14.05 -10.51 11.18
C LYS A 279 13.26 -9.83 10.06
N MET A 280 13.54 -10.23 8.81
CA MET A 280 12.84 -9.70 7.64
C MET A 280 11.53 -10.47 7.41
N VAL A 281 10.43 -9.75 7.19
CA VAL A 281 9.12 -10.32 6.87
C VAL A 281 8.53 -9.52 5.71
N VAL A 282 7.95 -10.21 4.73
CA VAL A 282 7.32 -9.61 3.56
C VAL A 282 5.89 -10.13 3.42
N ASP A 283 5.03 -9.32 2.83
CA ASP A 283 3.62 -9.64 2.56
C ASP A 283 3.47 -10.67 1.42
N ASN A 284 4.27 -10.56 0.37
CA ASN A 284 4.26 -11.48 -0.77
C ASN A 284 5.65 -11.55 -1.40
N ILE A 285 6.37 -12.65 -1.18
CA ILE A 285 7.73 -12.84 -1.69
C ILE A 285 7.82 -12.70 -3.22
N LYS A 286 6.80 -13.17 -3.92
CA LYS A 286 6.77 -13.13 -5.38
C LYS A 286 6.70 -11.72 -5.97
N LEU A 287 6.16 -10.75 -5.23
CA LEU A 287 6.23 -9.34 -5.61
C LEU A 287 7.68 -8.83 -5.61
N TYR A 288 8.46 -9.26 -4.65
CA TYR A 288 9.88 -8.88 -4.52
C TYR A 288 10.75 -9.62 -5.53
N GLU A 289 10.41 -10.87 -5.88
CA GLU A 289 11.04 -11.59 -6.98
C GLU A 289 10.85 -10.85 -8.30
N ALA A 290 9.61 -10.44 -8.62
CA ALA A 290 9.31 -9.64 -9.80
C ALA A 290 10.06 -8.29 -9.80
N TRP A 291 10.13 -7.62 -8.67
CA TRP A 291 10.89 -6.37 -8.58
C TRP A 291 12.39 -6.56 -8.75
N ALA A 292 12.96 -7.66 -8.30
CA ALA A 292 14.37 -7.97 -8.50
C ALA A 292 14.71 -8.19 -9.99
N GLU A 293 13.74 -8.67 -10.79
CA GLU A 293 13.88 -8.81 -12.23
C GLU A 293 13.72 -7.47 -12.98
N GLU A 294 12.78 -6.62 -12.50
CA GLU A 294 12.45 -5.35 -13.17
C GLU A 294 13.43 -4.21 -12.86
N TYR A 295 14.06 -4.22 -11.69
CA TYR A 295 14.93 -3.13 -11.24
C TYR A 295 16.40 -3.54 -11.16
N PRO A 296 17.31 -2.84 -11.88
CA PRO A 296 18.73 -3.21 -11.96
C PRO A 296 19.52 -2.94 -10.67
N TYR A 297 18.89 -2.39 -9.63
CA TYR A 297 19.57 -2.02 -8.39
C TYR A 297 19.18 -2.98 -7.25
N PRO A 298 20.11 -3.30 -6.32
CA PRO A 298 19.75 -3.98 -5.09
C PRO A 298 18.81 -3.09 -4.29
N THR A 299 17.53 -3.35 -4.44
CA THR A 299 16.48 -2.76 -3.60
C THR A 299 16.33 -3.63 -2.34
N PHE A 300 15.58 -3.15 -1.35
CA PHE A 300 15.13 -4.02 -0.25
C PHE A 300 14.57 -5.34 -0.76
N GLY A 301 13.92 -5.33 -1.92
CA GLY A 301 13.40 -6.51 -2.59
C GLY A 301 14.48 -7.54 -2.89
N SER A 302 15.60 -7.15 -3.52
CA SER A 302 16.67 -8.09 -3.86
C SER A 302 17.37 -8.66 -2.63
N ILE A 303 17.54 -7.84 -1.57
CA ILE A 303 18.06 -8.31 -0.29
C ILE A 303 17.08 -9.30 0.34
N THR A 304 15.80 -8.96 0.37
CA THR A 304 14.75 -9.81 0.91
C THR A 304 14.66 -11.15 0.19
N VAL A 305 14.65 -11.16 -1.15
CA VAL A 305 14.64 -12.38 -1.95
C VAL A 305 15.84 -13.27 -1.68
N SER A 306 17.03 -12.69 -1.58
CA SER A 306 18.27 -13.43 -1.31
C SER A 306 18.32 -14.08 0.07
N TYR A 307 17.61 -13.55 1.06
CA TYR A 307 17.67 -13.99 2.47
C TYR A 307 16.42 -14.71 2.97
N THR A 308 15.23 -14.42 2.44
CA THR A 308 14.00 -15.10 2.86
C THR A 308 13.94 -16.55 2.40
N HIS A 309 14.61 -16.91 1.34
CA HIS A 309 14.76 -18.32 0.93
C HIS A 309 15.49 -19.17 1.98
N LEU A 310 16.22 -18.57 2.90
CA LEU A 310 17.01 -19.29 3.91
C LEU A 310 16.29 -19.38 5.28
N THR A 311 15.28 -18.56 5.56
CA THR A 311 14.77 -18.41 6.94
C THR A 311 13.28 -18.11 7.08
N LEU A 312 12.42 -18.36 6.10
CA LEU A 312 10.99 -18.25 6.37
C LEU A 312 10.56 -19.38 7.30
N PRO A 313 10.35 -19.13 8.61
CA PRO A 313 9.25 -19.80 9.22
C PRO A 313 8.03 -19.25 8.49
N THR A 314 7.36 -20.07 7.71
CA THR A 314 5.94 -19.90 7.42
C THR A 314 5.34 -19.42 8.72
N ILE A 315 4.85 -18.16 8.76
CA ILE A 315 3.99 -17.80 9.89
C ILE A 315 2.80 -18.71 9.71
N ALA A 316 2.82 -19.82 10.42
CA ALA A 316 1.67 -20.69 10.54
C ALA A 316 0.65 -19.88 11.33
N LEU A 317 -0.17 -19.14 10.62
CA LEU A 317 -1.37 -18.53 11.16
C LEU A 317 -2.42 -19.62 11.39
#